data_41057f2c1dd883498bb80dd7d6c1f5f7
#
_entry.id   41057f2c1dd883498bb80dd7d6c1f5f7
#
_cell.length_a   1.000
_cell.length_b   1.000
_cell.length_c   1.000
_cell.angle_alpha   90.00
_cell.angle_beta   90.00
_cell.angle_gamma   90.00
#
_symmetry.space_group_name_H-M   'P 1'
#
loop_
_entity.id
_entity.type
_entity.pdbx_description
1 polymer ?
#
loop_
_entity_poly.entity_id
_entity_poly.type
_entity_poly.pdbx_seq_one_letter_code
_entity_poly.pdbx_strand_id
1 'polypeptide(L)'
;MSEQDKIEPSEHRAGFVSIVGRPNVGKSTLTNALVGQKVAITSSRPETTRHNVRGVVQGQDYQIVLVDTPGLHRPRTLLGKRLNDMVREALVDVDAVVFCVPADQKIGPGDRYIAAELKELNIPVILAVTKADLVSKERMVSALIAAGELGDWKEIVPVSAKEGEVSVLADQIAKYLPPSPPLYPRDQVSDESVEKLIAEFVREAALEGVREELPHSIAVQVEEILYQGEDNGPSLGYGTHRASENNKDNAKGAEVEVSSGDAQSPSDTADQGEAASPQQEIKPLDVHVNVFVERDSQKGILIGKGGSHIRRVRIKSKRQIQKLLGRPVQLHLHVRVAKNWQSDTKMLGRLGF
;
A
#
# COMPACT_ATOMS: atom_id res chain seq x y z
N MET A 1 37.71 40.43 13.10
CA MET A 1 37.47 38.99 13.35
C MET A 1 35.95 38.87 13.51
N SER A 2 35.32 38.45 12.45
CA SER A 2 33.89 38.28 12.34
C SER A 2 33.44 37.10 13.22
N GLU A 3 32.48 37.32 14.09
CA GLU A 3 31.65 36.27 14.68
C GLU A 3 31.05 35.47 13.58
N GLN A 4 31.52 34.25 13.38
CA GLN A 4 30.93 33.28 12.51
C GLN A 4 29.55 32.97 13.07
N ASP A 5 28.52 33.23 12.27
CA ASP A 5 27.17 32.76 12.46
C ASP A 5 27.20 31.30 12.87
N LYS A 6 27.02 31.05 14.15
CA LYS A 6 26.57 29.75 14.64
C LYS A 6 25.12 29.60 14.18
N ILE A 7 24.94 29.06 13.00
CA ILE A 7 23.67 28.45 12.61
C ILE A 7 23.46 27.34 13.65
N GLU A 8 22.63 27.60 14.65
CA GLU A 8 22.12 26.52 15.50
C GLU A 8 21.47 25.53 14.53
N PRO A 9 21.85 24.24 14.59
CA PRO A 9 21.22 23.26 13.74
C PRO A 9 19.73 23.30 14.07
N SER A 10 18.87 23.69 13.10
CA SER A 10 17.43 23.52 13.24
C SER A 10 17.23 22.09 13.71
N GLU A 11 16.56 21.89 14.85
CA GLU A 11 16.35 20.57 15.44
C GLU A 11 15.47 19.74 14.52
N HIS A 12 16.05 19.24 13.42
CA HIS A 12 15.35 18.34 12.52
C HIS A 12 14.90 17.12 13.32
N ARG A 13 13.65 16.73 13.16
CA ARG A 13 13.04 15.60 13.85
C ARG A 13 12.74 14.49 12.85
N ALA A 14 13.14 13.28 13.16
CA ALA A 14 12.76 12.14 12.33
C ALA A 14 12.49 10.93 13.22
N GLY A 15 11.52 10.12 12.78
CA GLY A 15 11.16 8.92 13.53
C GLY A 15 10.11 8.08 12.83
N PHE A 16 9.86 6.91 13.41
CA PHE A 16 8.89 5.93 12.94
C PHE A 16 7.54 6.13 13.62
N VAL A 17 6.47 6.07 12.83
CA VAL A 17 5.10 6.28 13.31
C VAL A 17 4.18 5.19 12.77
N SER A 18 3.60 4.40 13.67
CA SER A 18 2.64 3.36 13.28
C SER A 18 1.24 3.93 13.14
N ILE A 19 0.54 3.57 12.07
CA ILE A 19 -0.87 3.93 11.85
C ILE A 19 -1.73 2.71 12.17
N VAL A 20 -2.53 2.80 13.23
CA VAL A 20 -3.38 1.71 13.72
C VAL A 20 -4.85 2.08 13.72
N GLY A 21 -5.70 1.07 13.75
CA GLY A 21 -7.17 1.20 13.77
C GLY A 21 -7.83 -0.02 13.17
N ARG A 22 -9.16 -0.15 13.37
CA ARG A 22 -9.90 -1.26 12.75
C ARG A 22 -9.83 -1.23 11.21
N PRO A 23 -10.21 -2.33 10.55
CA PRO A 23 -10.37 -2.31 9.09
C PRO A 23 -11.32 -1.20 8.62
N ASN A 24 -11.03 -0.61 7.45
CA ASN A 24 -11.85 0.39 6.75
C ASN A 24 -12.06 1.74 7.47
N VAL A 25 -11.25 2.07 8.47
CA VAL A 25 -11.26 3.41 9.10
C VAL A 25 -10.50 4.48 8.31
N GLY A 26 -9.80 4.11 7.23
CA GLY A 26 -9.10 5.05 6.36
C GLY A 26 -7.58 5.11 6.54
N LYS A 27 -6.94 4.14 7.23
CA LYS A 27 -5.48 4.11 7.47
C LYS A 27 -4.66 4.30 6.20
N SER A 28 -4.76 3.38 5.24
CA SER A 28 -3.99 3.43 4.00
C SER A 28 -4.31 4.66 3.13
N THR A 29 -5.54 5.18 3.20
CA THR A 29 -5.91 6.45 2.55
C THR A 29 -5.18 7.62 3.20
N LEU A 30 -5.11 7.61 4.52
CA LEU A 30 -4.38 8.62 5.31
C LEU A 30 -2.88 8.54 5.03
N THR A 31 -2.30 7.35 5.01
CA THR A 31 -0.89 7.12 4.65
C THR A 31 -0.58 7.72 3.28
N ASN A 32 -1.37 7.39 2.25
CA ASN A 32 -1.18 7.93 0.91
C ASN A 32 -1.31 9.46 0.85
N ALA A 33 -2.26 10.04 1.60
CA ALA A 33 -2.46 11.48 1.65
C ALA A 33 -1.28 12.20 2.34
N LEU A 34 -0.78 11.66 3.44
CA LEU A 34 0.38 12.20 4.17
C LEU A 34 1.67 12.13 3.32
N VAL A 35 1.90 11.01 2.62
CA VAL A 35 3.05 10.82 1.72
C VAL A 35 2.93 11.66 0.44
N GLY A 36 1.70 12.03 0.05
CA GLY A 36 1.43 12.74 -1.21
C GLY A 36 1.49 11.83 -2.46
N GLN A 37 1.72 10.54 -2.28
CA GLN A 37 1.78 9.53 -3.34
C GLN A 37 1.11 8.23 -2.90
N LYS A 38 0.76 7.39 -3.89
CA LYS A 38 0.16 6.10 -3.61
C LYS A 38 1.24 5.05 -3.30
N VAL A 39 1.45 4.79 -2.01
CA VAL A 39 2.36 3.75 -1.49
C VAL A 39 1.61 2.53 -0.94
N ALA A 40 0.36 2.73 -0.47
CA ALA A 40 -0.50 1.67 0.03
C ALA A 40 -1.76 1.52 -0.83
N ILE A 41 -2.25 0.29 -0.98
CA ILE A 41 -3.51 0.06 -1.69
C ILE A 41 -4.71 0.39 -0.80
N THR A 42 -5.79 0.82 -1.44
CA THR A 42 -7.02 1.19 -0.75
C THR A 42 -8.20 0.38 -1.26
N SER A 43 -9.03 -0.11 -0.36
CA SER A 43 -10.26 -0.82 -0.71
C SER A 43 -11.32 -0.65 0.38
N SER A 44 -12.58 -0.77 0.00
CA SER A 44 -13.69 -0.86 0.97
C SER A 44 -13.75 -2.23 1.68
N ARG A 45 -12.87 -3.17 1.33
CA ARG A 45 -12.84 -4.51 1.92
C ARG A 45 -11.99 -4.54 3.18
N PRO A 46 -12.38 -5.31 4.21
CA PRO A 46 -11.50 -5.56 5.35
C PRO A 46 -10.24 -6.33 4.90
N GLU A 47 -9.18 -6.26 5.71
CA GLU A 47 -7.89 -6.92 5.44
C GLU A 47 -7.28 -6.55 4.08
N THR A 48 -7.44 -5.28 3.68
CA THR A 48 -6.83 -4.76 2.45
C THR A 48 -5.31 -4.69 2.60
N THR A 49 -4.80 -4.07 3.65
CA THR A 49 -3.38 -4.05 3.99
C THR A 49 -2.99 -5.37 4.64
N ARG A 50 -2.02 -6.06 4.07
CA ARG A 50 -1.54 -7.38 4.53
C ARG A 50 -0.06 -7.40 4.85
N HIS A 51 0.63 -6.31 4.62
CA HIS A 51 2.04 -6.07 4.95
C HIS A 51 2.15 -4.72 5.64
N ASN A 52 3.20 -4.53 6.43
CA ASN A 52 3.54 -3.22 6.91
C ASN A 52 4.13 -2.43 5.75
N VAL A 53 3.42 -1.41 5.29
CA VAL A 53 3.87 -0.54 4.19
C VAL A 53 4.53 0.69 4.81
N ARG A 54 5.77 0.97 4.42
CA ARG A 54 6.46 2.18 4.85
C ARG A 54 6.30 3.29 3.82
N GLY A 55 5.86 4.45 4.32
CA GLY A 55 5.77 5.69 3.54
C GLY A 55 6.53 6.80 4.22
N VAL A 56 7.30 7.58 3.46
CA VAL A 56 8.11 8.67 3.99
C VAL A 56 7.43 10.01 3.70
N VAL A 57 7.15 10.76 4.76
CA VAL A 57 6.61 12.12 4.70
C VAL A 57 7.74 13.10 4.94
N GLN A 58 7.95 14.00 3.98
CA GLN A 58 8.99 15.02 4.05
C GLN A 58 8.39 16.36 4.48
N GLY A 59 8.81 16.87 5.62
CA GLY A 59 8.54 18.25 6.03
C GLY A 59 9.76 19.14 5.85
N GLN A 60 9.63 20.41 6.22
CA GLN A 60 10.76 21.37 6.19
C GLN A 60 11.81 20.96 7.23
N ASP A 61 11.38 20.73 8.48
CA ASP A 61 12.23 20.44 9.64
C ASP A 61 11.92 19.08 10.26
N TYR A 62 11.21 18.19 9.53
CA TYR A 62 10.93 16.84 9.99
C TYR A 62 10.85 15.82 8.86
N GLN A 63 11.03 14.57 9.23
CA GLN A 63 10.76 13.41 8.39
C GLN A 63 9.99 12.37 9.20
N ILE A 64 8.80 11.98 8.73
CA ILE A 64 7.98 10.95 9.37
C ILE A 64 8.07 9.69 8.53
N VAL A 65 8.51 8.58 9.11
CA VAL A 65 8.46 7.26 8.48
C VAL A 65 7.18 6.57 8.95
N LEU A 66 6.14 6.64 8.13
CA LEU A 66 4.85 6.00 8.42
C LEU A 66 4.94 4.50 8.22
N VAL A 67 4.42 3.74 9.16
CA VAL A 67 4.22 2.29 9.04
C VAL A 67 2.72 2.03 8.98
N ASP A 68 2.17 1.86 7.76
CA ASP A 68 0.76 1.48 7.56
C ASP A 68 0.59 0.01 7.89
N THR A 69 -0.24 -0.28 8.88
CA THR A 69 -0.42 -1.62 9.40
C THR A 69 -1.74 -2.25 8.96
N PRO A 70 -1.83 -3.59 8.91
CA PRO A 70 -3.10 -4.28 8.83
C PRO A 70 -4.10 -3.79 9.89
N GLY A 71 -5.40 -3.90 9.59
CA GLY A 71 -6.43 -3.54 10.57
C GLY A 71 -6.50 -4.56 11.71
N LEU A 72 -6.40 -4.10 12.95
CA LEU A 72 -6.57 -4.95 14.13
C LEU A 72 -8.00 -5.45 14.27
N HIS A 73 -8.17 -6.76 14.41
CA HIS A 73 -9.46 -7.42 14.61
C HIS A 73 -9.28 -8.76 15.32
N ARG A 74 -10.37 -9.40 15.76
CA ARG A 74 -10.31 -10.77 16.29
C ARG A 74 -9.96 -11.76 15.15
N PRO A 75 -8.81 -12.45 15.20
CA PRO A 75 -8.38 -13.34 14.12
C PRO A 75 -9.25 -14.62 14.10
N ARG A 76 -9.64 -15.04 12.88
CA ARG A 76 -10.37 -16.30 12.65
C ARG A 76 -9.56 -17.31 11.84
N THR A 77 -8.48 -16.87 11.21
CA THR A 77 -7.60 -17.67 10.35
C THR A 77 -6.15 -17.53 10.82
N LEU A 78 -5.27 -18.43 10.38
CA LEU A 78 -3.82 -18.31 10.61
C LEU A 78 -3.27 -17.01 10.01
N LEU A 79 -3.72 -16.65 8.82
CA LEU A 79 -3.37 -15.36 8.20
C LEU A 79 -3.77 -14.19 9.10
N GLY A 80 -5.04 -14.15 9.58
CA GLY A 80 -5.52 -13.09 10.47
C GLY A 80 -4.70 -12.98 11.77
N LYS A 81 -4.26 -14.13 12.33
CA LYS A 81 -3.36 -14.14 13.50
C LYS A 81 -2.02 -13.49 13.17
N ARG A 82 -1.39 -13.90 12.06
CA ARG A 82 -0.11 -13.31 11.60
C ARG A 82 -0.23 -11.81 11.34
N LEU A 83 -1.33 -11.36 10.72
CA LEU A 83 -1.56 -9.91 10.51
C LEU A 83 -1.62 -9.13 11.83
N ASN A 84 -2.28 -9.67 12.85
CA ASN A 84 -2.28 -9.03 14.18
C ASN A 84 -0.88 -9.05 14.84
N ASP A 85 -0.13 -10.13 14.69
CA ASP A 85 1.24 -10.21 15.22
C ASP A 85 2.14 -9.16 14.53
N MET A 86 2.03 -8.97 13.21
CA MET A 86 2.74 -7.90 12.47
C MET A 86 2.38 -6.49 12.99
N VAL A 87 1.12 -6.25 13.36
CA VAL A 87 0.74 -4.94 13.96
C VAL A 87 1.42 -4.75 15.30
N ARG A 88 1.44 -5.79 16.15
CA ARG A 88 2.10 -5.71 17.47
C ARG A 88 3.60 -5.50 17.33
N GLU A 89 4.26 -6.20 16.41
CA GLU A 89 5.68 -6.00 16.10
C GLU A 89 5.93 -4.55 15.64
N ALA A 90 5.06 -4.00 14.77
CA ALA A 90 5.17 -2.62 14.32
C ALA A 90 4.92 -1.57 15.42
N LEU A 91 4.42 -1.95 16.59
CA LEU A 91 4.22 -1.06 17.74
C LEU A 91 5.38 -1.08 18.73
N VAL A 92 6.33 -1.99 18.59
CA VAL A 92 7.46 -2.13 19.55
C VAL A 92 8.53 -1.06 19.29
N ASP A 93 8.82 -0.77 18.02
CA ASP A 93 9.96 0.07 17.62
C ASP A 93 9.51 1.36 16.91
N VAL A 94 8.49 2.06 17.47
CA VAL A 94 8.03 3.34 16.92
C VAL A 94 8.09 4.46 17.95
N ASP A 95 8.30 5.68 17.46
CA ASP A 95 8.39 6.89 18.28
C ASP A 95 7.02 7.47 18.64
N ALA A 96 6.01 7.22 17.79
CA ALA A 96 4.64 7.63 18.02
C ALA A 96 3.64 6.70 17.32
N VAL A 97 2.38 6.78 17.72
CA VAL A 97 1.26 6.05 17.08
C VAL A 97 0.18 7.01 16.66
N VAL A 98 -0.37 6.82 15.46
CA VAL A 98 -1.61 7.46 15.00
C VAL A 98 -2.73 6.44 15.10
N PHE A 99 -3.67 6.68 16.02
CA PHE A 99 -4.86 5.86 16.17
C PHE A 99 -6.01 6.44 15.35
N CYS A 100 -6.47 5.71 14.33
CA CYS A 100 -7.52 6.13 13.40
C CYS A 100 -8.90 5.66 13.84
N VAL A 101 -9.83 6.61 14.02
CA VAL A 101 -11.25 6.37 14.32
C VAL A 101 -12.12 7.14 13.33
N PRO A 102 -13.08 6.53 12.63
CA PRO A 102 -13.84 7.22 11.58
C PRO A 102 -15.01 8.03 12.15
N ALA A 103 -15.20 9.26 11.71
CA ALA A 103 -16.27 10.15 12.14
C ALA A 103 -17.68 9.70 11.67
N ASP A 104 -17.76 8.98 10.56
CA ASP A 104 -19.00 8.50 9.95
C ASP A 104 -19.64 7.32 10.69
N GLN A 105 -18.96 6.76 11.67
CA GLN A 105 -19.41 5.59 12.44
C GLN A 105 -19.41 5.87 13.94
N LYS A 106 -20.17 5.06 14.68
CA LYS A 106 -20.11 5.08 16.16
C LYS A 106 -18.90 4.29 16.65
N ILE A 107 -18.35 4.72 17.78
CA ILE A 107 -17.33 3.97 18.52
C ILE A 107 -17.83 2.55 18.81
N GLY A 108 -17.11 1.57 18.32
CA GLY A 108 -17.46 0.17 18.45
C GLY A 108 -16.55 -0.61 19.41
N PRO A 109 -16.85 -1.91 19.62
CA PRO A 109 -16.01 -2.77 20.46
C PRO A 109 -14.56 -2.90 19.95
N GLY A 110 -14.36 -2.84 18.63
CA GLY A 110 -13.02 -2.87 18.03
C GLY A 110 -12.19 -1.63 18.34
N ASP A 111 -12.81 -0.45 18.33
CA ASP A 111 -12.13 0.80 18.70
C ASP A 111 -11.72 0.79 20.19
N ARG A 112 -12.62 0.31 21.07
CA ARG A 112 -12.34 0.17 22.51
C ARG A 112 -11.23 -0.86 22.79
N TYR A 113 -11.21 -1.96 22.05
CA TYR A 113 -10.18 -2.98 22.16
C TYR A 113 -8.80 -2.40 21.81
N ILE A 114 -8.69 -1.69 20.68
CA ILE A 114 -7.45 -1.06 20.24
C ILE A 114 -7.02 0.03 21.24
N ALA A 115 -7.96 0.88 21.68
CA ALA A 115 -7.69 1.91 22.68
C ALA A 115 -7.12 1.32 23.99
N ALA A 116 -7.64 0.16 24.42
CA ALA A 116 -7.13 -0.53 25.62
C ALA A 116 -5.70 -1.06 25.40
N GLU A 117 -5.39 -1.66 24.24
CA GLU A 117 -4.03 -2.09 23.92
C GLU A 117 -3.06 -0.90 23.86
N LEU A 118 -3.46 0.24 23.29
CA LEU A 118 -2.61 1.43 23.18
C LEU A 118 -2.32 2.10 24.53
N LYS A 119 -3.21 1.97 25.52
CA LYS A 119 -2.98 2.49 26.88
C LYS A 119 -1.80 1.83 27.60
N GLU A 120 -1.50 0.59 27.27
CA GLU A 120 -0.38 -0.16 27.84
C GLU A 120 0.98 0.25 27.23
N LEU A 121 0.96 1.02 26.14
CA LEU A 121 2.16 1.48 25.49
C LEU A 121 2.66 2.80 26.11
N ASN A 122 3.95 2.86 26.41
CA ASN A 122 4.56 4.08 26.96
C ASN A 122 5.13 4.98 25.84
N ILE A 123 4.32 5.19 24.77
CA ILE A 123 4.64 6.02 23.62
C ILE A 123 3.51 7.02 23.35
N PRO A 124 3.81 8.20 22.74
CA PRO A 124 2.78 9.17 22.42
C PRO A 124 1.79 8.61 21.39
N VAL A 125 0.50 8.76 21.67
CA VAL A 125 -0.59 8.37 20.76
C VAL A 125 -1.36 9.62 20.36
N ILE A 126 -1.45 9.83 19.03
CA ILE A 126 -2.23 10.89 18.40
C ILE A 126 -3.52 10.25 17.85
N LEU A 127 -4.68 10.74 18.26
CA LEU A 127 -5.96 10.26 17.76
C LEU A 127 -6.35 11.02 16.49
N ALA A 128 -6.44 10.34 15.36
CA ALA A 128 -6.91 10.87 14.10
C ALA A 128 -8.39 10.51 13.88
N VAL A 129 -9.28 11.50 13.93
CA VAL A 129 -10.70 11.31 13.61
C VAL A 129 -10.87 11.48 12.10
N THR A 130 -10.89 10.33 11.41
CA THR A 130 -10.82 10.27 9.95
C THR A 130 -12.18 10.46 9.27
N LYS A 131 -12.17 10.64 7.94
CA LYS A 131 -13.36 10.83 7.08
C LYS A 131 -14.19 12.06 7.47
N ALA A 132 -13.52 13.15 7.79
CA ALA A 132 -14.17 14.42 8.14
C ALA A 132 -15.09 14.93 7.02
N ASP A 133 -14.76 14.63 5.76
CA ASP A 133 -15.52 14.95 4.55
C ASP A 133 -16.92 14.29 4.47
N LEU A 134 -17.17 13.24 5.26
CA LEU A 134 -18.43 12.49 5.20
C LEU A 134 -19.46 12.90 6.27
N VAL A 135 -19.16 13.89 7.11
CA VAL A 135 -20.01 14.26 8.25
C VAL A 135 -20.21 15.77 8.35
N SER A 136 -21.34 16.19 8.94
CA SER A 136 -21.55 17.61 9.28
C SER A 136 -20.65 18.05 10.45
N LYS A 137 -20.51 19.38 10.63
CA LYS A 137 -19.72 19.95 11.73
C LYS A 137 -20.23 19.49 13.11
N GLU A 138 -21.55 19.42 13.32
CA GLU A 138 -22.18 18.99 14.57
C GLU A 138 -21.86 17.51 14.83
N ARG A 139 -21.91 16.69 13.79
CA ARG A 139 -21.53 15.27 13.86
C ARG A 139 -20.05 15.10 14.14
N MET A 140 -19.20 15.95 13.56
CA MET A 140 -17.76 15.93 13.83
C MET A 140 -17.46 16.25 15.30
N VAL A 141 -18.08 17.29 15.87
CA VAL A 141 -17.93 17.61 17.31
C VAL A 141 -18.32 16.43 18.18
N SER A 142 -19.46 15.78 17.88
CA SER A 142 -19.91 14.60 18.62
C SER A 142 -18.91 13.43 18.48
N ALA A 143 -18.33 13.24 17.31
CA ALA A 143 -17.32 12.20 17.05
C ALA A 143 -16.02 12.46 17.81
N LEU A 144 -15.55 13.72 17.85
CA LEU A 144 -14.36 14.12 18.60
C LEU A 144 -14.52 13.88 20.09
N ILE A 145 -15.69 14.25 20.67
CA ILE A 145 -15.99 14.01 22.09
C ILE A 145 -15.98 12.51 22.39
N ALA A 146 -16.74 11.72 21.62
CA ALA A 146 -16.81 10.27 21.81
C ALA A 146 -15.45 9.57 21.63
N ALA A 147 -14.63 10.04 20.70
CA ALA A 147 -13.29 9.50 20.47
C ALA A 147 -12.32 9.90 21.61
N GLY A 148 -12.45 11.13 22.14
CA GLY A 148 -11.69 11.59 23.30
C GLY A 148 -11.94 10.74 24.56
N GLU A 149 -13.16 10.25 24.76
CA GLU A 149 -13.52 9.39 25.90
C GLU A 149 -12.88 7.98 25.86
N LEU A 150 -12.27 7.58 24.73
CA LEU A 150 -11.61 6.27 24.62
C LEU A 150 -10.29 6.18 25.41
N GLY A 151 -9.62 7.29 25.65
CA GLY A 151 -8.32 7.29 26.32
C GLY A 151 -7.73 8.68 26.53
N ASP A 152 -6.52 8.70 27.04
CA ASP A 152 -5.72 9.92 27.22
C ASP A 152 -4.78 10.06 26.02
N TRP A 153 -5.16 10.90 25.05
CA TRP A 153 -4.45 11.10 23.80
C TRP A 153 -3.59 12.36 23.87
N LYS A 154 -2.40 12.33 23.25
CA LYS A 154 -1.55 13.52 23.17
C LYS A 154 -2.21 14.64 22.36
N GLU A 155 -2.84 14.28 21.26
CA GLU A 155 -3.57 15.17 20.37
C GLU A 155 -4.81 14.46 19.81
N ILE A 156 -5.85 15.23 19.47
CA ILE A 156 -7.03 14.74 18.76
C ILE A 156 -7.23 15.61 17.53
N VAL A 157 -7.04 15.03 16.34
CA VAL A 157 -7.01 15.75 15.06
C VAL A 157 -8.09 15.22 14.12
N PRO A 158 -9.06 16.05 13.69
CA PRO A 158 -9.97 15.68 12.61
C PRO A 158 -9.23 15.75 11.27
N VAL A 159 -9.41 14.75 10.41
CA VAL A 159 -8.71 14.67 9.12
C VAL A 159 -9.63 14.22 7.98
N SER A 160 -9.46 14.84 6.81
CA SER A 160 -10.01 14.41 5.53
C SER A 160 -8.87 14.03 4.58
N ALA A 161 -8.48 12.76 4.60
CA ALA A 161 -7.44 12.24 3.71
C ALA A 161 -7.85 12.33 2.22
N LYS A 162 -9.15 12.31 1.92
CA LYS A 162 -9.67 12.40 0.56
C LYS A 162 -9.56 13.81 -0.01
N GLU A 163 -9.70 14.84 0.82
CA GLU A 163 -9.59 16.25 0.45
C GLU A 163 -8.16 16.78 0.60
N GLY A 164 -7.23 15.95 1.10
CA GLY A 164 -5.83 16.32 1.30
C GLY A 164 -5.57 17.16 2.56
N GLU A 165 -6.56 17.28 3.45
CA GLU A 165 -6.45 18.02 4.71
C GLU A 165 -5.74 17.18 5.79
N VAL A 166 -4.41 17.00 5.63
CA VAL A 166 -3.59 16.16 6.51
C VAL A 166 -2.35 16.84 7.08
N SER A 167 -2.04 18.08 6.64
CA SER A 167 -0.84 18.81 7.08
C SER A 167 -0.83 19.04 8.58
N VAL A 168 -1.97 19.44 9.16
CA VAL A 168 -2.10 19.63 10.62
C VAL A 168 -1.74 18.36 11.37
N LEU A 169 -2.17 17.20 10.90
CA LEU A 169 -1.81 15.93 11.53
C LEU A 169 -0.30 15.66 11.44
N ALA A 170 0.32 15.91 10.29
CA ALA A 170 1.76 15.74 10.12
C ALA A 170 2.55 16.62 11.09
N ASP A 171 2.17 17.90 11.21
CA ASP A 171 2.80 18.85 12.13
C ASP A 171 2.61 18.44 13.61
N GLN A 172 1.44 17.90 13.98
CA GLN A 172 1.23 17.40 15.33
C GLN A 172 2.09 16.16 15.61
N ILE A 173 2.20 15.22 14.67
CA ILE A 173 3.06 14.04 14.80
C ILE A 173 4.52 14.47 15.01
N ALA A 174 5.02 15.41 14.20
CA ALA A 174 6.41 15.87 14.23
C ALA A 174 6.86 16.38 15.61
N LYS A 175 5.96 16.95 16.42
CA LYS A 175 6.25 17.40 17.78
C LYS A 175 6.74 16.31 18.73
N TYR A 176 6.30 15.08 18.48
CA TYR A 176 6.57 13.93 19.33
C TYR A 176 7.73 13.06 18.84
N LEU A 177 8.31 13.40 17.67
CA LEU A 177 9.47 12.71 17.15
C LEU A 177 10.76 13.17 17.83
N PRO A 178 11.76 12.30 17.98
CA PRO A 178 13.06 12.66 18.54
C PRO A 178 13.84 13.59 17.58
N PRO A 179 14.75 14.43 18.12
CA PRO A 179 15.77 15.09 17.31
C PRO A 179 16.62 14.02 16.59
N SER A 180 16.65 14.09 15.26
CA SER A 180 17.34 13.11 14.40
C SER A 180 17.62 13.72 13.02
N PRO A 181 18.74 13.38 12.39
CA PRO A 181 18.90 13.65 10.95
C PRO A 181 17.85 12.87 10.13
N PRO A 182 17.63 13.25 8.86
CA PRO A 182 16.76 12.47 7.98
C PRO A 182 17.18 10.99 7.92
N LEU A 183 16.23 10.08 8.05
CA LEU A 183 16.43 8.62 8.03
C LEU A 183 16.48 8.07 6.59
N TYR A 184 15.82 8.76 5.67
CA TYR A 184 15.74 8.43 4.25
C TYR A 184 16.13 9.62 3.37
N PRO A 185 16.65 9.40 2.15
CA PRO A 185 16.84 10.47 1.16
C PRO A 185 15.56 11.28 0.93
N ARG A 186 15.71 12.58 0.63
CA ARG A 186 14.55 13.50 0.48
C ARG A 186 13.63 13.15 -0.69
N ASP A 187 14.12 12.49 -1.69
CA ASP A 187 13.37 12.03 -2.88
C ASP A 187 12.72 10.66 -2.68
N GLN A 188 13.06 9.95 -1.61
CA GLN A 188 12.49 8.64 -1.31
C GLN A 188 11.14 8.77 -0.60
N VAL A 189 10.11 8.14 -1.15
CA VAL A 189 8.73 8.15 -0.62
C VAL A 189 8.30 6.82 -0.01
N SER A 190 9.04 5.75 -0.26
CA SER A 190 8.80 4.41 0.30
C SER A 190 10.07 3.57 0.17
N ASP A 191 10.22 2.53 1.00
CA ASP A 191 11.25 1.50 0.91
C ASP A 191 10.69 0.15 0.38
N GLU A 192 9.43 0.13 -0.05
CA GLU A 192 8.84 -1.07 -0.62
C GLU A 192 9.46 -1.42 -1.97
N SER A 193 9.72 -2.72 -2.20
CA SER A 193 10.21 -3.17 -3.49
C SER A 193 9.18 -2.96 -4.61
N VAL A 194 9.68 -2.75 -5.82
CA VAL A 194 8.84 -2.54 -7.02
C VAL A 194 7.90 -3.74 -7.23
N GLU A 195 8.39 -4.95 -7.01
CA GLU A 195 7.61 -6.19 -7.14
C GLU A 195 6.43 -6.22 -6.16
N LYS A 196 6.65 -5.82 -4.90
CA LYS A 196 5.58 -5.73 -3.90
C LYS A 196 4.53 -4.70 -4.30
N LEU A 197 4.93 -3.52 -4.73
CA LEU A 197 4.01 -2.48 -5.19
C LEU A 197 3.19 -2.94 -6.40
N ILE A 198 3.82 -3.62 -7.37
CA ILE A 198 3.13 -4.21 -8.53
C ILE A 198 2.11 -5.25 -8.07
N ALA A 199 2.51 -6.18 -7.18
CA ALA A 199 1.62 -7.21 -6.65
C ALA A 199 0.40 -6.58 -5.94
N GLU A 200 0.62 -5.53 -5.14
CA GLU A 200 -0.44 -4.83 -4.44
C GLU A 200 -1.38 -4.08 -5.41
N PHE A 201 -0.88 -3.44 -6.47
CA PHE A 201 -1.75 -2.81 -7.48
C PHE A 201 -2.61 -3.82 -8.23
N VAL A 202 -2.06 -4.99 -8.55
CA VAL A 202 -2.85 -6.09 -9.14
C VAL A 202 -3.88 -6.60 -8.13
N ARG A 203 -3.52 -6.74 -6.85
CA ARG A 203 -4.42 -7.19 -5.80
C ARG A 203 -5.55 -6.19 -5.56
N GLU A 204 -5.27 -4.90 -5.51
CA GLU A 204 -6.29 -3.84 -5.41
C GLU A 204 -7.31 -3.94 -6.56
N ALA A 205 -6.83 -4.03 -7.80
CA ALA A 205 -7.68 -4.15 -8.96
C ALA A 205 -8.52 -5.45 -8.94
N ALA A 206 -7.95 -6.56 -8.43
CA ALA A 206 -8.64 -7.83 -8.30
C ALA A 206 -9.73 -7.82 -7.20
N LEU A 207 -9.55 -7.03 -6.14
CA LEU A 207 -10.53 -6.86 -5.07
C LEU A 207 -11.78 -6.08 -5.52
N GLU A 208 -11.69 -5.30 -6.59
CA GLU A 208 -12.83 -4.57 -7.11
C GLU A 208 -13.81 -5.49 -7.82
N GLY A 209 -15.10 -5.35 -7.49
CA GLY A 209 -16.17 -6.11 -8.10
C GLY A 209 -16.32 -7.55 -7.63
N VAL A 210 -15.42 -8.04 -6.77
CA VAL A 210 -15.59 -9.36 -6.11
C VAL A 210 -16.33 -9.19 -4.79
N ARG A 211 -17.06 -10.25 -4.38
CA ARG A 211 -17.94 -10.23 -3.19
C ARG A 211 -17.69 -11.47 -2.33
N GLU A 212 -18.33 -11.50 -1.17
CA GLU A 212 -18.32 -12.60 -0.20
C GLU A 212 -16.92 -12.93 0.30
N GLU A 213 -16.49 -14.18 0.30
CA GLU A 213 -15.20 -14.66 0.82
C GLU A 213 -14.04 -14.52 -0.19
N LEU A 214 -14.31 -14.27 -1.47
CA LEU A 214 -13.28 -14.21 -2.50
C LEU A 214 -12.19 -13.13 -2.21
N PRO A 215 -12.51 -11.93 -1.69
CA PRO A 215 -11.50 -10.93 -1.35
C PRO A 215 -10.42 -11.44 -0.38
N HIS A 216 -10.79 -12.27 0.58
CA HIS A 216 -9.87 -12.83 1.57
C HIS A 216 -8.95 -13.89 0.96
N SER A 217 -9.41 -14.59 -0.09
CA SER A 217 -8.72 -15.71 -0.72
C SER A 217 -7.75 -15.32 -1.84
N ILE A 218 -7.70 -14.01 -2.22
CA ILE A 218 -6.81 -13.54 -3.29
C ILE A 218 -5.43 -13.21 -2.71
N ALA A 219 -4.39 -13.85 -3.26
CA ALA A 219 -3.00 -13.46 -3.07
C ALA A 219 -2.34 -13.18 -4.42
N VAL A 220 -1.34 -12.31 -4.45
CA VAL A 220 -0.66 -11.92 -5.69
C VAL A 220 0.85 -11.95 -5.47
N GLN A 221 1.58 -12.44 -6.46
CA GLN A 221 3.03 -12.48 -6.46
C GLN A 221 3.55 -12.15 -7.86
N VAL A 222 4.51 -11.26 -7.96
CA VAL A 222 5.27 -11.05 -9.19
C VAL A 222 6.18 -12.26 -9.39
N GLU A 223 6.14 -12.85 -10.57
CA GLU A 223 6.99 -13.97 -10.95
C GLU A 223 8.31 -13.47 -11.50
N GLU A 224 8.24 -12.53 -12.46
CA GLU A 224 9.42 -11.92 -13.06
C GLU A 224 9.10 -10.57 -13.73
N ILE A 225 10.13 -9.75 -13.88
CA ILE A 225 10.10 -8.51 -14.65
C ILE A 225 11.23 -8.61 -15.68
N LEU A 226 10.89 -8.65 -16.98
CA LEU A 226 11.83 -8.80 -18.08
C LEU A 226 12.06 -7.47 -18.79
N TYR A 227 13.33 -7.12 -18.97
CA TYR A 227 13.76 -5.94 -19.70
C TYR A 227 14.06 -6.34 -21.15
N GLN A 228 13.24 -5.91 -22.12
CA GLN A 228 13.51 -6.20 -23.52
C GLN A 228 14.67 -5.35 -24.04
N GLY A 229 15.84 -5.97 -24.22
CA GLY A 229 16.94 -5.41 -25.02
C GLY A 229 18.09 -4.75 -24.28
N GLU A 230 18.26 -4.99 -22.99
CA GLU A 230 19.44 -4.56 -22.23
C GLU A 230 19.97 -5.73 -21.39
N ASP A 231 21.22 -6.15 -21.65
CA ASP A 231 21.95 -7.14 -20.82
C ASP A 231 22.26 -6.60 -19.41
N ASN A 232 22.08 -5.29 -19.18
CA ASN A 232 22.21 -4.63 -17.88
C ASN A 232 21.07 -3.62 -17.74
N GLY A 233 19.96 -4.01 -17.12
CA GLY A 233 18.89 -3.07 -16.76
C GLY A 233 19.44 -1.94 -15.88
N PRO A 234 18.94 -0.69 -16.03
CA PRO A 234 19.30 0.38 -15.13
C PRO A 234 19.04 -0.07 -13.69
N SER A 235 20.00 0.14 -12.81
CA SER A 235 19.82 0.01 -11.38
C SER A 235 18.73 1.01 -10.99
N LEU A 236 17.47 0.54 -10.99
CA LEU A 236 16.42 1.21 -10.25
C LEU A 236 16.90 1.14 -8.81
N GLY A 237 17.04 2.27 -8.12
CA GLY A 237 17.61 2.40 -6.78
C GLY A 237 16.89 1.64 -5.66
N TYR A 238 16.34 0.48 -5.99
CA TYR A 238 15.67 -0.48 -5.16
C TYR A 238 16.34 -1.84 -5.38
N GLY A 239 16.98 -2.38 -4.35
CA GLY A 239 17.79 -3.59 -4.39
C GLY A 239 17.10 -4.77 -5.09
N THR A 240 17.64 -5.15 -6.24
CA THR A 240 17.24 -6.37 -6.95
C THR A 240 17.90 -7.58 -6.30
N HIS A 241 17.18 -8.30 -5.44
CA HIS A 241 17.55 -9.66 -5.06
C HIS A 241 17.03 -10.64 -6.12
N ARG A 242 17.94 -11.19 -6.91
CA ARG A 242 17.71 -12.39 -7.72
C ARG A 242 17.44 -13.55 -6.79
N ALA A 243 16.20 -14.00 -6.72
CA ALA A 243 15.88 -15.32 -6.18
C ALA A 243 16.08 -16.36 -7.30
N SER A 244 17.28 -16.93 -7.37
CA SER A 244 17.52 -18.15 -8.13
C SER A 244 17.37 -19.34 -7.21
N GLU A 245 16.25 -20.04 -7.28
CA GLU A 245 16.19 -21.44 -6.89
C GLU A 245 15.20 -22.20 -7.76
N ASN A 246 15.77 -23.18 -8.47
CA ASN A 246 15.07 -24.23 -9.20
C ASN A 246 14.17 -25.02 -8.25
N ASN A 247 12.89 -25.10 -8.53
CA ASN A 247 12.13 -26.27 -8.18
C ASN A 247 11.02 -26.54 -9.21
N LYS A 248 11.26 -27.57 -10.03
CA LYS A 248 10.27 -28.17 -10.91
C LYS A 248 9.44 -29.11 -10.04
N ASP A 249 8.25 -28.69 -9.66
CA ASP A 249 7.25 -29.64 -9.18
C ASP A 249 5.88 -29.32 -9.79
N ASN A 250 5.39 -30.35 -10.40
CA ASN A 250 4.15 -30.58 -11.14
C ASN A 250 2.91 -29.92 -10.48
N ALA A 251 2.34 -28.90 -11.11
CA ALA A 251 0.94 -28.58 -10.97
C ALA A 251 0.30 -28.48 -12.36
N LYS A 252 -0.45 -29.53 -12.72
CA LYS A 252 -1.33 -29.51 -13.89
C LYS A 252 -2.43 -28.47 -13.68
N GLY A 253 -2.30 -27.33 -14.31
CA GLY A 253 -3.33 -26.29 -14.37
C GLY A 253 -3.47 -25.80 -15.80
N ALA A 254 -4.65 -25.88 -16.38
CA ALA A 254 -4.93 -25.36 -17.71
C ALA A 254 -4.64 -23.85 -17.74
N GLU A 255 -3.69 -23.48 -18.56
CA GLU A 255 -3.31 -22.08 -18.81
C GLU A 255 -4.33 -21.45 -19.76
N VAL A 256 -4.91 -20.33 -19.34
CA VAL A 256 -5.66 -19.44 -20.25
C VAL A 256 -4.76 -18.23 -20.49
N GLU A 257 -3.95 -18.32 -21.54
CA GLU A 257 -3.24 -17.16 -22.06
C GLU A 257 -4.24 -16.25 -22.77
N VAL A 258 -4.38 -15.00 -22.31
CA VAL A 258 -5.08 -13.98 -23.05
C VAL A 258 -4.02 -13.15 -23.78
N SER A 259 -3.63 -13.60 -24.96
CA SER A 259 -2.80 -12.83 -25.88
C SER A 259 -3.57 -11.66 -26.48
N SER A 260 -2.96 -10.51 -26.55
CA SER A 260 -3.49 -9.30 -27.17
C SER A 260 -3.44 -9.42 -28.70
N GLY A 261 -4.59 -9.53 -29.33
CA GLY A 261 -4.76 -9.16 -30.74
C GLY A 261 -5.26 -7.73 -30.80
N ASP A 262 -4.38 -6.76 -31.01
CA ASP A 262 -4.79 -5.41 -31.39
C ASP A 262 -4.94 -5.34 -32.90
N ALA A 263 -6.16 -5.11 -33.34
CA ALA A 263 -6.48 -4.86 -34.74
C ALA A 263 -5.95 -3.46 -35.11
N GLN A 264 -5.02 -3.42 -36.06
CA GLN A 264 -4.59 -2.22 -36.75
C GLN A 264 -5.67 -1.83 -37.78
N SER A 265 -6.02 -0.55 -37.80
CA SER A 265 -6.63 0.09 -38.97
C SER A 265 -5.63 1.09 -39.56
N PRO A 266 -5.43 1.10 -40.87
CA PRO A 266 -4.50 2.03 -41.53
C PRO A 266 -5.22 3.32 -41.95
N SER A 267 -4.57 4.44 -41.79
CA SER A 267 -4.83 5.61 -42.64
C SER A 267 -3.53 6.38 -42.89
N ASP A 268 -3.12 6.37 -44.17
CA ASP A 268 -2.11 7.19 -44.76
C ASP A 268 -2.37 8.68 -44.58
N THR A 269 -1.31 9.44 -44.28
CA THR A 269 -0.98 10.66 -45.06
C THR A 269 0.44 11.08 -44.69
N ALA A 270 1.25 11.20 -45.72
CA ALA A 270 2.60 11.73 -45.70
C ALA A 270 2.58 13.25 -45.47
N ASP A 271 3.46 13.73 -44.59
CA ASP A 271 4.06 15.06 -44.72
C ASP A 271 5.52 15.02 -44.27
N GLN A 272 6.38 15.61 -45.11
CA GLN A 272 7.81 15.71 -44.92
C GLN A 272 8.13 16.96 -44.11
N GLY A 273 8.97 16.82 -43.11
CA GLY A 273 9.52 18.00 -42.45
C GLY A 273 10.23 17.73 -41.13
N GLU A 274 11.56 17.97 -41.15
CA GLU A 274 12.48 18.16 -40.02
C GLU A 274 12.97 16.91 -39.26
N ALA A 275 14.27 16.70 -39.39
CA ALA A 275 15.05 15.69 -38.67
C ALA A 275 15.05 15.96 -37.16
N ALA A 276 14.11 15.35 -36.45
CA ALA A 276 14.16 15.20 -35.01
C ALA A 276 15.15 14.09 -34.68
N SER A 277 16.06 14.36 -33.75
CA SER A 277 16.97 13.37 -33.15
C SER A 277 16.26 12.08 -32.83
N PRO A 278 16.85 10.89 -32.99
CA PRO A 278 16.18 9.64 -32.70
C PRO A 278 15.81 9.59 -31.21
N GLN A 279 14.55 9.80 -30.94
CA GLN A 279 14.00 9.48 -29.61
C GLN A 279 14.20 7.98 -29.45
N GLN A 280 15.04 7.57 -28.51
CA GLN A 280 15.19 6.18 -28.14
C GLN A 280 13.79 5.65 -27.76
N GLU A 281 13.27 4.78 -28.59
CA GLU A 281 11.98 4.12 -28.38
C GLU A 281 12.10 3.28 -27.11
N ILE A 282 11.48 3.77 -26.00
CA ILE A 282 11.50 3.08 -24.71
C ILE A 282 10.70 1.80 -24.88
N LYS A 283 11.40 0.67 -24.97
CA LYS A 283 10.77 -0.65 -25.07
C LYS A 283 9.94 -0.96 -23.82
N PRO A 284 8.77 -1.59 -23.96
CA PRO A 284 7.94 -1.97 -22.85
C PRO A 284 8.63 -3.04 -21.97
N LEU A 285 8.32 -3.01 -20.66
CA LEU A 285 8.68 -4.09 -19.73
C LEU A 285 7.63 -5.18 -19.78
N ASP A 286 8.06 -6.44 -19.82
CA ASP A 286 7.17 -7.59 -19.62
C ASP A 286 7.12 -7.93 -18.11
N VAL A 287 5.93 -7.88 -17.53
CA VAL A 287 5.71 -8.12 -16.11
C VAL A 287 4.77 -9.32 -15.97
N HIS A 288 5.26 -10.42 -15.41
CA HIS A 288 4.51 -11.64 -15.17
C HIS A 288 4.07 -11.74 -13.71
N VAL A 289 2.75 -11.91 -13.50
CA VAL A 289 2.16 -11.90 -12.17
C VAL A 289 1.22 -13.07 -11.98
N ASN A 290 1.43 -13.83 -10.90
CA ASN A 290 0.54 -14.89 -10.46
C ASN A 290 -0.51 -14.35 -9.49
N VAL A 291 -1.77 -14.64 -9.77
CA VAL A 291 -2.90 -14.34 -8.89
C VAL A 291 -3.44 -15.66 -8.35
N PHE A 292 -3.27 -15.89 -7.05
CA PHE A 292 -3.69 -17.11 -6.38
C PHE A 292 -5.08 -16.95 -5.79
N VAL A 293 -5.85 -18.04 -5.89
CA VAL A 293 -7.15 -18.24 -5.22
C VAL A 293 -7.18 -19.63 -4.60
N GLU A 294 -8.09 -19.89 -3.65
CA GLU A 294 -8.12 -21.18 -2.94
C GLU A 294 -8.91 -22.28 -3.67
N ARG A 295 -9.86 -21.92 -4.54
CA ARG A 295 -10.80 -22.88 -5.17
C ARG A 295 -11.01 -22.56 -6.65
N ASP A 296 -11.31 -23.60 -7.45
CA ASP A 296 -11.61 -23.44 -8.88
C ASP A 296 -12.83 -22.56 -9.15
N SER A 297 -13.85 -22.62 -8.28
CA SER A 297 -15.01 -21.71 -8.36
C SER A 297 -14.60 -20.24 -8.23
N GLN A 298 -13.65 -19.93 -7.34
CA GLN A 298 -13.09 -18.58 -7.16
C GLN A 298 -12.27 -18.15 -8.37
N LYS A 299 -11.51 -19.08 -9.00
CA LYS A 299 -10.80 -18.84 -10.26
C LYS A 299 -11.79 -18.41 -11.36
N GLY A 300 -12.92 -19.10 -11.50
CA GLY A 300 -13.98 -18.73 -12.46
C GLY A 300 -14.53 -17.34 -12.21
N ILE A 301 -14.78 -16.94 -10.95
CA ILE A 301 -15.29 -15.60 -10.59
C ILE A 301 -14.24 -14.53 -10.90
N LEU A 302 -12.97 -14.77 -10.58
CA LEU A 302 -11.88 -13.82 -10.82
C LEU A 302 -11.60 -13.63 -12.32
N ILE A 303 -11.72 -14.66 -13.13
CA ILE A 303 -11.61 -14.54 -14.58
C ILE A 303 -12.84 -13.81 -15.14
N GLY A 304 -14.04 -14.16 -14.65
CA GLY A 304 -15.30 -13.61 -15.09
C GLY A 304 -15.75 -14.13 -16.46
N LYS A 305 -17.02 -13.86 -16.83
CA LYS A 305 -17.61 -14.31 -18.10
C LYS A 305 -16.78 -13.79 -19.29
N GLY A 306 -16.26 -14.70 -20.12
CA GLY A 306 -15.43 -14.36 -21.28
C GLY A 306 -14.15 -13.58 -20.91
N GLY A 307 -13.61 -13.76 -19.70
CA GLY A 307 -12.41 -13.06 -19.26
C GLY A 307 -12.63 -11.58 -18.92
N SER A 308 -13.86 -11.13 -18.76
CA SER A 308 -14.20 -9.70 -18.59
C SER A 308 -13.64 -9.09 -17.30
N HIS A 309 -13.61 -9.84 -16.19
CA HIS A 309 -13.10 -9.32 -14.93
C HIS A 309 -11.57 -9.24 -14.94
N ILE A 310 -10.87 -10.31 -15.33
CA ILE A 310 -9.40 -10.31 -15.38
C ILE A 310 -8.84 -9.27 -16.37
N ARG A 311 -9.56 -9.02 -17.48
CA ARG A 311 -9.22 -7.94 -18.42
C ARG A 311 -9.28 -6.57 -17.75
N ARG A 312 -10.33 -6.29 -16.94
CA ARG A 312 -10.46 -5.06 -16.16
C ARG A 312 -9.33 -4.91 -15.15
N VAL A 313 -9.01 -5.98 -14.43
CA VAL A 313 -7.88 -6.04 -13.49
C VAL A 313 -6.59 -5.66 -14.21
N ARG A 314 -6.31 -6.29 -15.36
CA ARG A 314 -5.12 -5.98 -16.18
C ARG A 314 -5.05 -4.52 -16.61
N ILE A 315 -6.13 -3.96 -17.13
CA ILE A 315 -6.14 -2.57 -17.60
C ILE A 315 -5.88 -1.59 -16.45
N LYS A 316 -6.55 -1.81 -15.30
CA LYS A 316 -6.42 -0.91 -14.16
C LYS A 316 -5.03 -0.97 -13.54
N SER A 317 -4.53 -2.17 -13.24
CA SER A 317 -3.20 -2.35 -12.65
C SER A 317 -2.08 -1.93 -13.59
N LYS A 318 -2.19 -2.21 -14.91
CA LYS A 318 -1.22 -1.76 -15.92
C LYS A 318 -0.99 -0.24 -15.86
N ARG A 319 -2.07 0.56 -15.77
CA ARG A 319 -1.97 2.03 -15.67
C ARG A 319 -1.21 2.48 -14.42
N GLN A 320 -1.45 1.84 -13.27
CA GLN A 320 -0.76 2.15 -12.02
C GLN A 320 0.70 1.75 -12.08
N ILE A 321 1.01 0.57 -12.65
CA ILE A 321 2.37 0.06 -12.82
C ILE A 321 3.15 0.96 -13.78
N GLN A 322 2.57 1.39 -14.90
CA GLN A 322 3.21 2.33 -15.83
C GLN A 322 3.54 3.67 -15.16
N LYS A 323 2.63 4.17 -14.30
CA LYS A 323 2.90 5.40 -13.53
C LYS A 323 4.02 5.20 -12.51
N LEU A 324 4.08 4.04 -11.85
CA LEU A 324 5.14 3.70 -10.90
C LEU A 324 6.51 3.61 -11.59
N LEU A 325 6.57 2.93 -12.75
CA LEU A 325 7.83 2.64 -13.45
C LEU A 325 8.25 3.74 -14.42
N GLY A 326 7.39 4.72 -14.71
CA GLY A 326 7.67 5.79 -15.66
C GLY A 326 7.86 5.33 -17.11
N ARG A 327 7.45 4.10 -17.47
CA ARG A 327 7.67 3.51 -18.80
C ARG A 327 6.53 2.55 -19.23
N PRO A 328 6.39 2.26 -20.52
CA PRO A 328 5.42 1.30 -21.03
C PRO A 328 5.60 -0.10 -20.40
N VAL A 329 4.49 -0.80 -20.15
CA VAL A 329 4.48 -2.15 -19.55
C VAL A 329 3.54 -3.06 -20.33
N GLN A 330 3.96 -4.31 -20.56
CA GLN A 330 3.09 -5.42 -20.92
C GLN A 330 2.86 -6.25 -19.65
N LEU A 331 1.59 -6.40 -19.23
CA LEU A 331 1.25 -7.09 -17.99
C LEU A 331 0.57 -8.41 -18.31
N HIS A 332 1.18 -9.51 -17.85
CA HIS A 332 0.70 -10.88 -17.98
C HIS A 332 0.17 -11.35 -16.62
N LEU A 333 -1.11 -11.74 -16.57
CA LEU A 333 -1.77 -12.21 -15.35
C LEU A 333 -2.12 -13.70 -15.47
N HIS A 334 -1.58 -14.52 -14.55
CA HIS A 334 -1.85 -15.95 -14.47
C HIS A 334 -2.68 -16.26 -13.22
N VAL A 335 -3.89 -16.77 -13.39
CA VAL A 335 -4.76 -17.15 -12.26
C VAL A 335 -4.52 -18.61 -11.91
N ARG A 336 -3.99 -18.87 -10.72
CA ARG A 336 -3.62 -20.20 -10.20
C ARG A 336 -4.45 -20.56 -8.96
N VAL A 337 -4.74 -21.84 -8.78
CA VAL A 337 -5.41 -22.33 -7.57
C VAL A 337 -4.36 -22.87 -6.61
N ALA A 338 -4.31 -22.30 -5.41
CA ALA A 338 -3.50 -22.75 -4.29
C ALA A 338 -4.43 -23.09 -3.12
N LYS A 339 -4.76 -24.35 -2.97
CA LYS A 339 -5.72 -24.83 -1.96
C LYS A 339 -5.25 -24.52 -0.56
N ASN A 340 -6.15 -23.90 0.25
CA ASN A 340 -5.93 -23.58 1.67
C ASN A 340 -4.65 -22.79 1.97
N TRP A 341 -4.18 -21.96 1.02
CA TRP A 341 -2.93 -21.21 1.16
C TRP A 341 -2.87 -20.35 2.43
N GLN A 342 -4.01 -19.84 2.93
CA GLN A 342 -4.10 -19.05 4.15
C GLN A 342 -3.76 -19.85 5.43
N SER A 343 -3.75 -21.16 5.37
CA SER A 343 -3.41 -22.08 6.46
C SER A 343 -2.08 -22.80 6.22
N ASP A 344 -1.45 -22.60 5.06
CA ASP A 344 -0.17 -23.20 4.69
C ASP A 344 0.99 -22.28 5.06
N THR A 345 1.79 -22.67 6.05
CA THR A 345 2.92 -21.88 6.54
C THR A 345 3.98 -21.62 5.46
N LYS A 346 4.22 -22.58 4.54
CA LYS A 346 5.20 -22.41 3.45
C LYS A 346 4.69 -21.40 2.42
N MET A 347 3.42 -21.50 2.04
CA MET A 347 2.81 -20.55 1.12
C MET A 347 2.73 -19.16 1.73
N LEU A 348 2.38 -19.02 3.01
CA LEU A 348 2.37 -17.74 3.69
C LEU A 348 3.77 -17.10 3.68
N GLY A 349 4.82 -17.86 4.01
CA GLY A 349 6.20 -17.36 3.94
C GLY A 349 6.63 -16.97 2.51
N ARG A 350 6.24 -17.75 1.47
CA ARG A 350 6.51 -17.43 0.06
C ARG A 350 5.79 -16.14 -0.40
N LEU A 351 4.61 -15.89 0.13
CA LEU A 351 3.82 -14.69 -0.16
C LEU A 351 4.21 -13.48 0.72
N GLY A 352 5.19 -13.65 1.63
CA GLY A 352 5.73 -12.58 2.47
C GLY A 352 4.94 -12.31 3.76
N PHE A 353 4.20 -13.33 4.29
CA PHE A 353 3.42 -13.25 5.53
C PHE A 353 4.08 -14.00 6.68
#